data_9669b828380f6ac874bfc87fc5043b9f
#
_entry.id   9669b828380f6ac874bfc87fc5043b9f
#
_cell.length_a   1.000
_cell.length_b   1.000
_cell.length_c   1.000
_cell.angle_alpha   90.00
_cell.angle_beta   90.00
_cell.angle_gamma   90.00
#
_symmetry.space_group_name_H-M   'P 1'
#
loop_
_entity.id
_entity.type
_entity.pdbx_description
1 polymer ?
#
loop_
_entity_poly.entity_id
_entity_poly.type
_entity_poly.pdbx_seq_one_letter_code
_entity_poly.pdbx_strand_id
1 'polypeptide(L)'
;MTSKLSRETEIAQAYGGHNMDTGAIMPSIHPSTTFARDDEYNLIAEQFSYGRDENPTNKIPEDMLAKLEGGEEALLFSSGMAAAVSVFHALSPGDHIVAPTIMYWGLREWLIDFTNKWGIGLTLYDAADATALASSIVRKKTKLVWIETPCNPTWDIIDIRAAAKIAKSCGAKLVIDSTVATPVLTRPIEYGADIVMHSATKYLNGHGDVVAGALICKKKDDFWESIRRNRVQGGAIIGSFEAWLLQRGMRTLSLRVKQACDSAHKIAQYFEGHQAIEKVLYPGLPSHPGHQIAKEQMRGGYGGMLSLRIKGGEQIALRLVKACKVFIRATSLGGVESLIEHRYSIEGAGSPIPKDLVRISVGIEAVDDLIEYI
;
A
#
# COMPACT_ATOMS: atom_id res chain seq x y z
N MET A 1 21.03 -24.95 16.75
CA MET A 1 20.23 -24.34 15.66
C MET A 1 19.14 -23.49 16.31
N THR A 2 19.29 -22.20 16.35
CA THR A 2 18.22 -21.30 16.81
C THR A 2 17.08 -21.38 15.78
N SER A 3 15.91 -21.90 16.18
CA SER A 3 14.72 -21.93 15.32
C SER A 3 14.40 -20.48 14.90
N LYS A 4 14.31 -20.24 13.62
CA LYS A 4 13.91 -18.93 13.12
C LYS A 4 12.46 -18.69 13.56
N LEU A 5 12.21 -17.61 14.31
CA LEU A 5 10.87 -17.24 14.74
C LEU A 5 9.94 -17.02 13.54
N SER A 6 8.63 -17.24 13.73
CA SER A 6 7.65 -16.86 12.74
C SER A 6 7.54 -15.33 12.62
N ARG A 7 7.13 -14.84 11.47
CA ARG A 7 6.95 -13.40 11.21
C ARG A 7 5.92 -12.77 12.14
N GLU A 8 4.86 -13.49 12.46
CA GLU A 8 3.84 -13.05 13.39
C GLU A 8 4.42 -12.79 14.77
N THR A 9 5.33 -13.64 15.22
CA THR A 9 6.04 -13.46 16.49
C THR A 9 7.00 -12.28 16.42
N GLU A 10 7.78 -12.17 15.35
CA GLU A 10 8.74 -11.09 15.17
C GLU A 10 8.04 -9.72 15.13
N ILE A 11 6.93 -9.59 14.39
CA ILE A 11 6.19 -8.32 14.30
C ILE A 11 5.50 -7.96 15.62
N ALA A 12 4.89 -8.93 16.31
CA ALA A 12 4.26 -8.69 17.60
C ALA A 12 5.26 -8.17 18.66
N GLN A 13 6.52 -8.62 18.57
CA GLN A 13 7.63 -8.17 19.41
C GLN A 13 8.38 -6.94 18.83
N ALA A 14 7.87 -6.32 17.77
CA ALA A 14 8.54 -5.21 17.08
C ALA A 14 10.01 -5.52 16.72
N TYR A 15 10.30 -6.77 16.37
CA TYR A 15 11.65 -7.27 16.07
C TYR A 15 12.67 -6.98 17.19
N GLY A 16 12.22 -6.98 18.45
CA GLY A 16 13.05 -6.69 19.61
C GLY A 16 13.20 -5.19 19.92
N GLY A 17 12.38 -4.35 19.31
CA GLY A 17 12.38 -2.90 19.51
C GLY A 17 11.81 -2.49 20.88
N HIS A 18 12.56 -2.69 21.96
CA HIS A 18 12.27 -2.15 23.28
C HIS A 18 13.37 -1.14 23.69
N ASN A 19 13.09 -0.32 24.69
CA ASN A 19 14.05 0.69 25.14
C ASN A 19 15.15 0.03 26.00
N MET A 20 16.38 0.00 25.50
CA MET A 20 17.51 -0.65 26.19
C MET A 20 17.97 0.14 27.41
N ASP A 21 17.82 1.47 27.44
CA ASP A 21 18.30 2.32 28.54
C ASP A 21 17.42 2.20 29.79
N THR A 22 16.10 2.06 29.57
CA THR A 22 15.10 2.05 30.64
C THR A 22 14.48 0.68 30.90
N GLY A 23 14.69 -0.29 29.99
CA GLY A 23 13.98 -1.57 29.99
C GLY A 23 12.50 -1.49 29.62
N ALA A 24 12.01 -0.35 29.17
CA ALA A 24 10.63 -0.19 28.78
C ALA A 24 10.30 -1.03 27.53
N ILE A 25 9.17 -1.76 27.59
CA ILE A 25 8.70 -2.64 26.48
C ILE A 25 8.38 -1.83 25.24
N MET A 26 7.86 -0.61 25.40
CA MET A 26 7.62 0.32 24.29
C MET A 26 8.78 1.30 24.20
N PRO A 27 9.28 1.60 22.97
CA PRO A 27 10.33 2.59 22.79
C PRO A 27 9.83 4.00 23.10
N SER A 28 10.76 4.89 23.44
CA SER A 28 10.49 6.29 23.69
C SER A 28 10.12 7.05 22.40
N ILE A 29 9.35 8.14 22.56
CA ILE A 29 9.11 9.10 21.50
C ILE A 29 10.18 10.21 21.62
N HIS A 30 10.89 10.49 20.53
CA HIS A 30 11.91 11.52 20.44
C HIS A 30 11.41 12.70 19.58
N PRO A 31 10.77 13.72 20.15
CA PRO A 31 10.24 14.85 19.38
C PRO A 31 11.34 15.90 19.05
N SER A 32 12.61 15.57 19.27
CA SER A 32 13.73 16.47 19.04
C SER A 32 13.91 16.82 17.56
N THR A 33 14.11 18.10 17.27
CA THR A 33 14.42 18.60 15.92
C THR A 33 15.92 18.57 15.63
N THR A 34 16.79 18.59 16.66
CA THR A 34 18.24 18.61 16.52
C THR A 34 18.89 17.79 17.63
N PHE A 35 20.10 17.35 17.40
CA PHE A 35 20.84 16.48 18.30
C PHE A 35 22.21 17.11 18.62
N ALA A 36 22.65 16.93 19.87
CA ALA A 36 23.88 17.53 20.38
C ALA A 36 25.13 16.91 19.73
N ARG A 37 26.21 17.67 19.79
CA ARG A 37 27.56 17.26 19.40
C ARG A 37 28.47 17.27 20.62
N ASP A 38 29.56 16.52 20.55
CA ASP A 38 30.63 16.56 21.57
C ASP A 38 31.51 17.82 21.42
N ASP A 39 32.53 17.94 22.27
CA ASP A 39 33.44 19.06 22.31
C ASP A 39 34.30 19.17 21.03
N GLU A 40 34.54 18.08 20.33
CA GLU A 40 35.21 18.01 19.03
C GLU A 40 34.24 18.20 17.85
N TYR A 41 32.98 18.55 18.10
CA TYR A 41 31.93 18.79 17.13
C TYR A 41 31.47 17.54 16.34
N ASN A 42 31.75 16.33 16.84
CA ASN A 42 31.23 15.09 16.31
C ASN A 42 29.80 14.83 16.81
N LEU A 43 29.00 14.10 16.03
CA LEU A 43 27.68 13.66 16.50
C LEU A 43 27.84 12.66 17.65
N ILE A 44 27.14 12.87 18.78
CA ILE A 44 27.14 11.94 19.91
C ILE A 44 26.56 10.57 19.50
N ALA A 45 25.53 10.59 18.68
CA ALA A 45 25.04 9.40 17.98
C ALA A 45 25.22 9.62 16.47
N GLU A 46 26.15 8.92 15.84
CA GLU A 46 26.65 9.13 14.48
C GLU A 46 25.56 9.34 13.41
N GLN A 47 24.37 8.75 13.64
CA GLN A 47 23.28 8.77 12.68
C GLN A 47 22.28 9.93 12.87
N PHE A 48 22.29 10.64 13.99
CA PHE A 48 21.30 11.66 14.30
C PHE A 48 21.91 13.06 14.37
N SER A 49 21.60 13.91 13.39
CA SER A 49 22.01 15.32 13.38
C SER A 49 20.82 16.28 13.43
N TYR A 50 19.80 15.98 12.62
CA TYR A 50 18.60 16.79 12.49
C TYR A 50 17.37 15.92 12.21
N GLY A 51 16.26 16.18 12.90
CA GLY A 51 15.09 15.29 12.89
C GLY A 51 14.37 15.15 11.54
N ARG A 52 14.61 16.06 10.57
CA ARG A 52 14.14 15.90 9.20
C ARG A 52 14.91 14.81 8.44
N ASP A 53 16.20 14.68 8.74
CA ASP A 53 17.06 13.72 8.08
C ASP A 53 16.81 12.32 8.67
N GLU A 54 17.04 12.17 9.97
CA GLU A 54 16.85 10.91 10.70
C GLU A 54 16.31 11.22 12.13
N ASN A 55 15.44 10.33 12.63
CA ASN A 55 14.91 10.42 13.98
C ASN A 55 14.84 9.02 14.63
N PRO A 56 15.26 8.86 15.90
CA PRO A 56 15.26 7.56 16.58
C PRO A 56 13.89 6.88 16.61
N THR A 57 12.80 7.64 16.72
CA THR A 57 11.44 7.09 16.72
C THR A 57 11.06 6.51 15.37
N ASN A 58 11.48 7.15 14.26
CA ASN A 58 11.16 6.72 12.91
C ASN A 58 11.92 5.46 12.52
N LYS A 59 13.14 5.30 13.05
CA LYS A 59 14.03 4.18 12.72
C LYS A 59 13.43 2.82 13.03
N ILE A 60 12.73 2.69 14.15
CA ILE A 60 12.14 1.42 14.56
C ILE A 60 11.07 0.91 13.56
N PRO A 61 10.04 1.68 13.22
CA PRO A 61 9.06 1.24 12.22
C PRO A 61 9.66 1.10 10.80
N GLU A 62 10.69 1.88 10.43
CA GLU A 62 11.44 1.69 9.18
C GLU A 62 12.14 0.31 9.17
N ASP A 63 12.86 -0.04 10.23
CA ASP A 63 13.52 -1.35 10.35
C ASP A 63 12.51 -2.52 10.38
N MET A 64 11.36 -2.33 11.03
CA MET A 64 10.27 -3.30 11.01
C MET A 64 9.77 -3.54 9.58
N LEU A 65 9.52 -2.48 8.82
CA LEU A 65 9.02 -2.56 7.45
C LEU A 65 10.04 -3.19 6.50
N ALA A 66 11.31 -2.81 6.60
CA ALA A 66 12.38 -3.43 5.82
C ALA A 66 12.43 -4.95 6.04
N LYS A 67 12.37 -5.41 7.30
CA LYS A 67 12.36 -6.83 7.63
C LYS A 67 11.08 -7.53 7.17
N LEU A 68 9.91 -6.89 7.33
CA LEU A 68 8.63 -7.45 6.90
C LEU A 68 8.59 -7.70 5.39
N GLU A 69 9.00 -6.74 4.59
CA GLU A 69 9.05 -6.84 3.14
C GLU A 69 10.25 -7.65 2.63
N GLY A 70 11.30 -7.84 3.46
CA GLY A 70 12.56 -8.47 3.05
C GLY A 70 13.40 -7.55 2.19
N GLY A 71 13.29 -6.25 2.40
CA GLY A 71 14.10 -5.22 1.79
C GLY A 71 15.38 -4.92 2.56
N GLU A 72 16.25 -4.14 1.95
CA GLU A 72 17.49 -3.68 2.56
C GLU A 72 17.24 -2.46 3.48
N GLU A 73 16.32 -1.59 3.10
CA GLU A 73 15.98 -0.37 3.84
C GLU A 73 14.54 0.06 3.60
N ALA A 74 13.97 0.77 4.56
CA ALA A 74 12.68 1.45 4.44
C ALA A 74 12.80 2.92 4.80
N LEU A 75 11.92 3.75 4.22
CA LEU A 75 11.77 5.16 4.52
C LEU A 75 10.30 5.48 4.81
N LEU A 76 10.04 6.21 5.88
CA LEU A 76 8.72 6.71 6.21
C LEU A 76 8.51 8.12 5.66
N PHE A 77 7.27 8.41 5.29
CA PHE A 77 6.82 9.67 4.69
C PHE A 77 5.57 10.19 5.41
N SER A 78 5.30 11.48 5.29
CA SER A 78 4.11 12.12 5.86
C SER A 78 2.78 11.63 5.29
N SER A 79 2.78 10.94 4.15
CA SER A 79 1.58 10.32 3.55
C SER A 79 1.96 9.30 2.49
N GLY A 80 1.00 8.44 2.11
CA GLY A 80 1.18 7.55 0.95
C GLY A 80 1.46 8.31 -0.33
N MET A 81 0.79 9.45 -0.56
CA MET A 81 1.07 10.32 -1.71
C MET A 81 2.50 10.84 -1.69
N ALA A 82 2.99 11.31 -0.54
CA ALA A 82 4.37 11.80 -0.42
C ALA A 82 5.41 10.71 -0.74
N ALA A 83 5.13 9.47 -0.32
CA ALA A 83 5.97 8.31 -0.65
C ALA A 83 5.98 8.05 -2.18
N ALA A 84 4.81 7.93 -2.80
CA ALA A 84 4.69 7.69 -4.24
C ALA A 84 5.33 8.82 -5.07
N VAL A 85 5.01 10.07 -4.75
CA VAL A 85 5.53 11.28 -5.43
C VAL A 85 7.06 11.34 -5.38
N SER A 86 7.69 10.93 -4.26
CA SER A 86 9.15 10.91 -4.13
C SER A 86 9.83 9.94 -5.11
N VAL A 87 9.13 8.85 -5.49
CA VAL A 87 9.62 7.92 -6.53
C VAL A 87 9.64 8.60 -7.90
N PHE A 88 8.55 9.27 -8.27
CA PHE A 88 8.44 9.93 -9.57
C PHE A 88 9.38 11.14 -9.71
N HIS A 89 9.63 11.86 -8.62
CA HIS A 89 10.63 12.94 -8.60
C HIS A 89 12.07 12.47 -8.73
N ALA A 90 12.35 11.18 -8.65
CA ALA A 90 13.66 10.62 -8.94
C ALA A 90 13.91 10.41 -10.45
N LEU A 91 12.92 10.68 -11.30
CA LEU A 91 13.01 10.62 -12.76
C LEU A 91 13.47 11.96 -13.35
N SER A 92 13.96 11.92 -14.58
CA SER A 92 14.42 13.08 -15.34
C SER A 92 13.50 13.38 -16.52
N PRO A 93 13.47 14.65 -17.01
CA PRO A 93 12.78 15.00 -18.24
C PRO A 93 13.24 14.11 -19.40
N GLY A 94 12.29 13.60 -20.19
CA GLY A 94 12.51 12.66 -21.29
C GLY A 94 12.46 11.18 -20.91
N ASP A 95 12.43 10.84 -19.61
CA ASP A 95 12.12 9.50 -19.13
C ASP A 95 10.67 9.14 -19.42
N HIS A 96 10.34 7.84 -19.30
CA HIS A 96 9.00 7.33 -19.55
C HIS A 96 8.55 6.42 -18.42
N ILE A 97 7.27 6.55 -18.05
CA ILE A 97 6.57 5.79 -17.01
C ILE A 97 5.51 4.92 -17.67
N VAL A 98 5.36 3.69 -17.17
CA VAL A 98 4.22 2.82 -17.47
C VAL A 98 3.47 2.55 -16.17
N ALA A 99 2.15 2.80 -16.17
CA ALA A 99 1.28 2.60 -15.01
C ALA A 99 -0.10 2.07 -15.45
N PRO A 100 -0.86 1.36 -14.56
CA PRO A 100 -2.19 0.90 -14.92
C PRO A 100 -3.20 2.07 -15.01
N THR A 101 -4.18 1.94 -15.88
CA THR A 101 -5.29 2.91 -16.02
C THR A 101 -6.15 2.97 -14.77
N ILE A 102 -6.40 1.82 -14.15
CA ILE A 102 -7.07 1.72 -12.84
C ILE A 102 -6.00 1.56 -11.78
N MET A 103 -5.90 2.53 -10.91
CA MET A 103 -4.99 2.61 -9.75
C MET A 103 -5.57 3.63 -8.77
N TYR A 104 -4.92 3.86 -7.64
CA TYR A 104 -5.37 4.89 -6.72
C TYR A 104 -5.58 6.22 -7.46
N TRP A 105 -6.83 6.67 -7.47
CA TRP A 105 -7.31 7.82 -8.25
C TRP A 105 -6.46 9.08 -8.04
N GLY A 106 -6.20 9.46 -6.78
CA GLY A 106 -5.45 10.68 -6.51
C GLY A 106 -4.01 10.66 -7.04
N LEU A 107 -3.37 9.49 -7.09
CA LEU A 107 -2.05 9.35 -7.68
C LEU A 107 -2.10 9.40 -9.20
N ARG A 108 -3.12 8.80 -9.83
CA ARG A 108 -3.30 8.84 -11.27
C ARG A 108 -3.47 10.26 -11.80
N GLU A 109 -4.35 11.05 -11.18
CA GLU A 109 -4.57 12.44 -11.57
C GLU A 109 -3.28 13.27 -11.39
N TRP A 110 -2.61 13.13 -10.25
CA TRP A 110 -1.34 13.79 -10.02
C TRP A 110 -0.28 13.37 -11.04
N LEU A 111 -0.19 12.10 -11.40
CA LEU A 111 0.81 11.57 -12.33
C LEU A 111 0.60 12.13 -13.76
N ILE A 112 -0.64 12.27 -14.21
CA ILE A 112 -0.97 12.88 -15.51
C ILE A 112 -0.48 14.34 -15.53
N ASP A 113 -0.80 15.12 -14.51
CA ASP A 113 -0.39 16.53 -14.43
C ASP A 113 1.14 16.67 -14.32
N PHE A 114 1.75 15.84 -13.48
CA PHE A 114 3.20 15.83 -13.28
C PHE A 114 3.95 15.54 -14.56
N THR A 115 3.58 14.49 -15.28
CA THR A 115 4.28 14.07 -16.50
C THR A 115 4.16 15.11 -17.61
N ASN A 116 2.99 15.72 -17.77
CA ASN A 116 2.77 16.82 -18.70
C ASN A 116 3.63 18.04 -18.37
N LYS A 117 3.71 18.41 -17.09
CA LYS A 117 4.46 19.59 -16.63
C LYS A 117 5.97 19.41 -16.73
N TRP A 118 6.47 18.20 -16.49
CA TRP A 118 7.92 17.94 -16.37
C TRP A 118 8.54 17.28 -17.59
N GLY A 119 7.77 17.11 -18.68
CA GLY A 119 8.27 16.52 -19.92
C GLY A 119 8.67 15.05 -19.77
N ILE A 120 7.93 14.29 -18.95
CA ILE A 120 8.09 12.86 -18.76
C ILE A 120 7.00 12.15 -19.55
N GLY A 121 7.35 11.08 -20.28
CA GLY A 121 6.38 10.27 -21.00
C GLY A 121 5.55 9.40 -20.05
N LEU A 122 4.25 9.24 -20.33
CA LEU A 122 3.35 8.37 -19.58
C LEU A 122 2.55 7.48 -20.53
N THR A 123 2.55 6.19 -20.29
CA THR A 123 1.60 5.25 -20.89
C THR A 123 0.79 4.59 -19.78
N LEU A 124 -0.54 4.79 -19.85
CA LEU A 124 -1.50 4.08 -19.00
C LEU A 124 -1.99 2.83 -19.74
N TYR A 125 -1.92 1.66 -19.09
CA TYR A 125 -2.31 0.38 -19.69
C TYR A 125 -3.47 -0.26 -18.95
N ASP A 126 -4.22 -1.12 -19.65
CA ASP A 126 -5.28 -1.92 -19.04
C ASP A 126 -4.68 -3.12 -18.30
N ALA A 127 -4.80 -3.13 -16.98
CA ALA A 127 -4.28 -4.19 -16.13
C ALA A 127 -5.01 -5.54 -16.31
N ALA A 128 -6.20 -5.55 -16.89
CA ALA A 128 -6.94 -6.76 -17.22
C ALA A 128 -6.38 -7.48 -18.47
N ASP A 129 -5.62 -6.76 -19.32
CA ASP A 129 -4.91 -7.35 -20.47
C ASP A 129 -3.48 -7.74 -20.08
N ALA A 130 -3.21 -9.03 -19.97
CA ALA A 130 -1.91 -9.58 -19.61
C ALA A 130 -0.75 -9.17 -20.57
N THR A 131 -1.07 -8.71 -21.79
CA THR A 131 -0.07 -8.31 -22.79
C THR A 131 0.18 -6.80 -22.79
N ALA A 132 -0.74 -6.02 -22.23
CA ALA A 132 -0.72 -4.57 -22.30
C ALA A 132 0.50 -3.94 -21.65
N LEU A 133 0.98 -4.47 -20.52
CA LEU A 133 2.19 -3.98 -19.88
C LEU A 133 3.42 -4.07 -20.80
N ALA A 134 3.62 -5.20 -21.46
CA ALA A 134 4.75 -5.41 -22.35
C ALA A 134 4.70 -4.49 -23.58
N SER A 135 3.52 -4.31 -24.16
CA SER A 135 3.32 -3.44 -25.34
C SER A 135 3.43 -1.95 -25.01
N SER A 136 3.27 -1.57 -23.74
CA SER A 136 3.40 -0.18 -23.24
C SER A 136 4.85 0.28 -23.06
N ILE A 137 5.83 -0.63 -23.14
CA ILE A 137 7.24 -0.29 -22.94
C ILE A 137 7.79 0.51 -24.12
N VAL A 138 8.30 1.70 -23.86
CA VAL A 138 9.06 2.51 -24.82
C VAL A 138 10.54 2.21 -24.63
N ARG A 139 11.12 1.46 -25.58
CA ARG A 139 12.50 0.98 -25.50
C ARG A 139 13.48 2.14 -25.25
N LYS A 140 14.42 1.96 -24.31
CA LYS A 140 15.43 2.92 -23.85
C LYS A 140 14.88 4.14 -23.07
N LYS A 141 13.59 4.44 -23.15
CA LYS A 141 12.96 5.58 -22.44
C LYS A 141 12.26 5.16 -21.16
N THR A 142 11.58 4.01 -21.15
CA THR A 142 10.91 3.54 -19.93
C THR A 142 11.94 3.30 -18.82
N LYS A 143 11.80 4.06 -17.73
CA LYS A 143 12.65 4.00 -16.54
C LYS A 143 11.89 3.51 -15.32
N LEU A 144 10.58 3.59 -15.33
CA LEU A 144 9.72 3.20 -14.23
C LEU A 144 8.50 2.44 -14.74
N VAL A 145 8.26 1.29 -14.13
CA VAL A 145 7.01 0.55 -14.20
C VAL A 145 6.39 0.62 -12.81
N TRP A 146 5.22 1.25 -12.72
CA TRP A 146 4.40 1.31 -11.52
C TRP A 146 3.26 0.33 -11.65
N ILE A 147 3.02 -0.50 -10.64
CA ILE A 147 1.83 -1.33 -10.56
C ILE A 147 1.20 -1.27 -9.17
N GLU A 148 -0.10 -1.48 -9.11
CA GLU A 148 -0.87 -1.65 -7.89
C GLU A 148 -1.58 -3.01 -7.96
N THR A 149 -1.34 -3.87 -6.97
CA THR A 149 -1.94 -5.20 -6.99
C THR A 149 -2.19 -5.74 -5.57
N PRO A 150 -3.45 -6.12 -5.22
CA PRO A 150 -4.71 -5.94 -5.99
C PRO A 150 -5.03 -4.48 -6.28
N CYS A 151 -5.58 -4.21 -7.47
CA CYS A 151 -5.85 -2.88 -8.00
C CYS A 151 -7.16 -2.30 -7.41
N ASN A 152 -7.10 -1.22 -6.65
CA ASN A 152 -8.28 -0.57 -6.09
C ASN A 152 -9.01 0.29 -7.15
N PRO A 153 -10.33 0.15 -7.37
CA PRO A 153 -11.29 -0.65 -6.58
C PRO A 153 -11.81 -1.90 -7.30
N THR A 154 -11.20 -2.31 -8.41
CA THR A 154 -11.64 -3.46 -9.21
C THR A 154 -11.03 -4.79 -8.76
N TRP A 155 -9.96 -4.70 -7.99
CA TRP A 155 -9.19 -5.81 -7.41
C TRP A 155 -8.53 -6.70 -8.46
N ASP A 156 -8.26 -6.14 -9.63
CA ASP A 156 -7.48 -6.82 -10.67
C ASP A 156 -6.10 -7.21 -10.12
N ILE A 157 -5.66 -8.41 -10.52
CA ILE A 157 -4.39 -8.97 -10.06
C ILE A 157 -3.38 -8.91 -11.19
N ILE A 158 -2.27 -8.22 -10.94
CA ILE A 158 -1.13 -8.18 -11.87
C ILE A 158 -0.09 -9.20 -11.41
N ASP A 159 0.41 -10.02 -12.34
CA ASP A 159 1.50 -10.96 -12.07
C ASP A 159 2.81 -10.19 -11.84
N ILE A 160 3.25 -10.15 -10.58
CA ILE A 160 4.44 -9.43 -10.16
C ILE A 160 5.70 -9.99 -10.83
N ARG A 161 5.81 -11.32 -10.99
CA ARG A 161 6.98 -11.96 -11.62
C ARG A 161 7.08 -11.63 -13.11
N ALA A 162 5.93 -11.65 -13.80
CA ALA A 162 5.88 -11.24 -15.19
C ALA A 162 6.26 -9.76 -15.36
N ALA A 163 5.69 -8.87 -14.53
CA ALA A 163 6.02 -7.45 -14.54
C ALA A 163 7.52 -7.21 -14.25
N ALA A 164 8.11 -7.94 -13.29
CA ALA A 164 9.53 -7.84 -12.96
C ALA A 164 10.43 -8.25 -14.14
N LYS A 165 10.06 -9.32 -14.87
CA LYS A 165 10.79 -9.72 -16.09
C LYS A 165 10.73 -8.64 -17.17
N ILE A 166 9.56 -8.04 -17.38
CA ILE A 166 9.35 -6.97 -18.37
C ILE A 166 10.18 -5.74 -17.97
N ALA A 167 10.06 -5.24 -16.75
CA ALA A 167 10.81 -4.08 -16.27
C ALA A 167 12.33 -4.30 -16.39
N LYS A 168 12.82 -5.47 -15.95
CA LYS A 168 14.23 -5.84 -16.06
C LYS A 168 14.72 -5.88 -17.51
N SER A 169 13.90 -6.35 -18.45
CA SER A 169 14.30 -6.46 -19.88
C SER A 169 14.55 -5.12 -20.56
N CYS A 170 13.95 -4.05 -20.06
CA CYS A 170 14.13 -2.68 -20.56
C CYS A 170 15.00 -1.79 -19.65
N GLY A 171 15.49 -2.32 -18.52
CA GLY A 171 16.30 -1.59 -17.55
C GLY A 171 15.49 -0.59 -16.70
N ALA A 172 14.17 -0.79 -16.59
CA ALA A 172 13.30 0.02 -15.76
C ALA A 172 13.24 -0.51 -14.30
N LYS A 173 12.99 0.39 -13.36
CA LYS A 173 12.63 0.03 -11.98
C LYS A 173 11.19 -0.44 -11.92
N LEU A 174 10.94 -1.52 -11.19
CA LEU A 174 9.60 -1.97 -10.84
C LEU A 174 9.23 -1.50 -9.44
N VAL A 175 8.22 -0.65 -9.35
CA VAL A 175 7.65 -0.17 -8.09
C VAL A 175 6.24 -0.72 -7.94
N ILE A 176 5.94 -1.25 -6.75
CA ILE A 176 4.66 -1.89 -6.48
C ILE A 176 3.98 -1.21 -5.30
N ASP A 177 2.80 -0.64 -5.54
CA ASP A 177 1.88 -0.31 -4.46
C ASP A 177 1.23 -1.59 -3.93
N SER A 178 1.66 -2.01 -2.75
CA SER A 178 1.20 -3.21 -2.05
C SER A 178 0.33 -2.88 -0.83
N THR A 179 -0.27 -1.69 -0.82
CA THR A 179 -1.06 -1.17 0.31
C THR A 179 -2.16 -2.14 0.74
N VAL A 180 -2.88 -2.73 -0.21
CA VAL A 180 -4.01 -3.63 0.07
C VAL A 180 -3.55 -5.04 0.43
N ALA A 181 -2.53 -5.54 -0.26
CA ALA A 181 -1.98 -6.86 0.02
C ALA A 181 -1.25 -6.91 1.37
N THR A 182 -0.56 -5.85 1.75
CA THR A 182 0.32 -5.79 2.92
C THR A 182 1.47 -6.81 2.87
N PRO A 183 2.54 -6.67 3.65
CA PRO A 183 3.59 -7.69 3.71
C PRO A 183 3.15 -9.02 4.33
N VAL A 184 1.92 -9.08 4.87
CA VAL A 184 1.34 -10.32 5.41
C VAL A 184 0.94 -11.25 4.28
N LEU A 185 0.28 -10.72 3.24
CA LEU A 185 -0.25 -11.53 2.13
C LEU A 185 0.72 -11.61 0.95
N THR A 186 1.42 -10.53 0.63
CA THR A 186 2.36 -10.49 -0.52
C THR A 186 3.61 -9.73 -0.15
N ARG A 187 4.76 -10.24 -0.58
CA ARG A 187 6.06 -9.58 -0.46
C ARG A 187 6.64 -9.37 -1.85
N PRO A 188 6.37 -8.26 -2.50
CA PRO A 188 6.73 -8.02 -3.89
C PRO A 188 8.23 -8.15 -4.19
N ILE A 189 9.10 -7.86 -3.22
CA ILE A 189 10.55 -8.01 -3.34
C ILE A 189 10.95 -9.46 -3.64
N GLU A 190 10.26 -10.45 -3.04
CA GLU A 190 10.50 -11.88 -3.30
C GLU A 190 10.12 -12.29 -4.73
N TYR A 191 9.27 -11.51 -5.38
CA TYR A 191 8.82 -11.72 -6.75
C TYR A 191 9.57 -10.87 -7.80
N GLY A 192 10.49 -10.01 -7.34
CA GLY A 192 11.37 -9.26 -8.22
C GLY A 192 11.14 -7.75 -8.28
N ALA A 193 10.26 -7.19 -7.45
CA ALA A 193 10.13 -5.74 -7.31
C ALA A 193 11.43 -5.10 -6.83
N ASP A 194 11.72 -3.89 -7.31
CA ASP A 194 12.83 -3.07 -6.85
C ASP A 194 12.46 -2.25 -5.61
N ILE A 195 11.22 -1.74 -5.60
CA ILE A 195 10.69 -0.93 -4.50
C ILE A 195 9.25 -1.34 -4.23
N VAL A 196 8.87 -1.40 -2.95
CA VAL A 196 7.50 -1.57 -2.48
C VAL A 196 7.03 -0.27 -1.85
N MET A 197 5.85 0.17 -2.21
CA MET A 197 5.18 1.32 -1.64
C MET A 197 4.00 0.86 -0.78
N HIS A 198 3.78 1.53 0.34
CA HIS A 198 2.57 1.43 1.14
C HIS A 198 2.03 2.80 1.51
N SER A 199 0.73 3.00 1.35
CA SER A 199 0.03 3.96 2.20
C SER A 199 -0.08 3.36 3.60
N ALA A 200 0.87 3.71 4.48
CA ALA A 200 0.93 3.19 5.84
C ALA A 200 -0.27 3.62 6.69
N THR A 201 -1.00 4.65 6.24
CA THR A 201 -2.31 5.09 6.73
C THR A 201 -3.33 3.95 6.84
N LYS A 202 -3.22 2.93 5.95
CA LYS A 202 -4.19 1.85 5.77
C LYS A 202 -3.90 0.71 6.74
N TYR A 203 -3.85 -0.52 6.26
CA TYR A 203 -3.64 -1.72 7.08
C TYR A 203 -2.43 -1.67 8.02
N LEU A 204 -1.31 -1.05 7.62
CA LEU A 204 -0.11 -1.01 8.45
C LEU A 204 -0.40 -0.35 9.80
N ASN A 205 -1.01 0.82 9.80
CA ASN A 205 -1.50 1.45 11.03
C ASN A 205 -2.80 0.79 11.52
N GLY A 206 -3.84 0.76 10.68
CA GLY A 206 -5.08 0.01 10.86
C GLY A 206 -6.08 0.58 11.87
N HIS A 207 -5.89 1.81 12.37
CA HIS A 207 -6.72 2.40 13.42
C HIS A 207 -7.33 3.77 13.05
N GLY A 208 -7.15 4.23 11.81
CA GLY A 208 -7.76 5.47 11.32
C GLY A 208 -7.20 6.78 11.92
N ASP A 209 -6.10 6.72 12.64
CA ASP A 209 -5.55 7.81 13.46
C ASP A 209 -4.16 8.31 13.01
N VAL A 210 -3.59 7.74 11.92
CA VAL A 210 -2.30 8.13 11.34
C VAL A 210 -2.39 8.29 9.84
N VAL A 211 -1.87 9.39 9.32
CA VAL A 211 -1.57 9.56 7.90
C VAL A 211 -0.07 9.35 7.70
N ALA A 212 0.30 8.32 6.94
CA ALA A 212 1.69 7.96 6.69
C ALA A 212 1.88 7.26 5.36
N GLY A 213 3.10 7.29 4.83
CA GLY A 213 3.55 6.51 3.69
C GLY A 213 4.85 5.78 4.00
N ALA A 214 5.12 4.72 3.25
CA ALA A 214 6.38 3.99 3.34
C ALA A 214 6.86 3.55 1.97
N LEU A 215 8.17 3.57 1.79
CA LEU A 215 8.87 2.92 0.68
C LEU A 215 9.88 1.94 1.25
N ILE A 216 9.99 0.79 0.63
CA ILE A 216 10.98 -0.24 0.98
C ILE A 216 11.74 -0.62 -0.26
N CYS A 217 13.09 -0.53 -0.24
CA CYS A 217 13.91 -0.91 -1.36
C CYS A 217 14.44 -2.32 -1.22
N LYS A 218 14.57 -3.01 -2.36
CA LYS A 218 15.27 -4.29 -2.43
C LYS A 218 16.78 -4.12 -2.23
N LYS A 219 17.32 -3.02 -2.77
CA LYS A 219 18.73 -2.69 -2.71
C LYS A 219 18.90 -1.17 -2.74
N LYS A 220 19.81 -0.66 -1.91
CA LYS A 220 20.24 0.73 -1.95
C LYS A 220 21.08 0.96 -3.20
N ASP A 221 20.63 1.86 -4.06
CA ASP A 221 21.31 2.30 -5.27
C ASP A 221 21.05 3.79 -5.51
N ASP A 222 21.60 4.36 -6.57
CA ASP A 222 21.52 5.79 -6.88
C ASP A 222 20.06 6.28 -7.02
N PHE A 223 19.14 5.41 -7.49
CA PHE A 223 17.72 5.74 -7.59
C PHE A 223 17.10 5.85 -6.19
N TRP A 224 17.41 4.93 -5.30
CA TRP A 224 16.99 4.98 -3.89
C TRP A 224 17.54 6.20 -3.15
N GLU A 225 18.82 6.53 -3.37
CA GLU A 225 19.43 7.71 -2.77
C GLU A 225 18.81 9.01 -3.29
N SER A 226 18.34 9.04 -4.55
CA SER A 226 17.55 10.16 -5.06
C SER A 226 16.19 10.30 -4.37
N ILE A 227 15.50 9.18 -4.10
CA ILE A 227 14.26 9.17 -3.33
C ILE A 227 14.50 9.67 -1.90
N ARG A 228 15.54 9.18 -1.21
CA ARG A 228 15.92 9.65 0.12
C ARG A 228 16.16 11.17 0.14
N ARG A 229 16.91 11.67 -0.84
CA ARG A 229 17.17 13.11 -1.00
C ARG A 229 15.88 13.90 -1.21
N ASN A 230 14.98 13.43 -2.07
CA ASN A 230 13.67 14.05 -2.31
C ASN A 230 12.84 14.12 -1.04
N ARG A 231 12.82 13.04 -0.21
CA ARG A 231 12.16 13.03 1.10
C ARG A 231 12.71 14.13 2.02
N VAL A 232 14.03 14.15 2.19
CA VAL A 232 14.70 15.07 3.13
C VAL A 232 14.60 16.53 2.67
N GLN A 233 14.93 16.81 1.41
CA GLN A 233 14.93 18.17 0.87
C GLN A 233 13.52 18.71 0.64
N GLY A 234 12.58 17.86 0.21
CA GLY A 234 11.18 18.21 0.06
C GLY A 234 10.41 18.28 1.38
N GLY A 235 10.99 17.79 2.48
CA GLY A 235 10.37 17.84 3.82
C GLY A 235 9.20 16.86 4.00
N ALA A 236 9.08 15.83 3.16
CA ALA A 236 8.01 14.85 3.20
C ALA A 236 8.20 13.80 4.31
N ILE A 237 8.53 14.24 5.52
CA ILE A 237 8.82 13.40 6.68
C ILE A 237 7.57 13.15 7.53
N ILE A 238 7.57 12.02 8.24
CA ILE A 238 6.55 11.70 9.25
C ILE A 238 6.93 12.33 10.60
N GLY A 239 5.93 12.71 11.40
CA GLY A 239 6.15 13.14 12.78
C GLY A 239 6.47 11.96 13.70
N SER A 240 7.20 12.23 14.80
CA SER A 240 7.63 11.20 15.75
C SER A 240 6.44 10.50 16.42
N PHE A 241 5.37 11.24 16.71
CA PHE A 241 4.17 10.66 17.33
C PHE A 241 3.45 9.72 16.39
N GLU A 242 3.26 10.12 15.13
CA GLU A 242 2.65 9.29 14.09
C GLU A 242 3.50 8.05 13.80
N ALA A 243 4.83 8.16 13.79
CA ALA A 243 5.74 7.03 13.62
C ALA A 243 5.61 6.02 14.77
N TRP A 244 5.47 6.51 16.00
CA TRP A 244 5.25 5.68 17.17
C TRP A 244 3.89 4.96 17.15
N LEU A 245 2.82 5.68 16.76
CA LEU A 245 1.48 5.07 16.56
C LEU A 245 1.51 4.01 15.45
N LEU A 246 2.19 4.28 14.33
CA LEU A 246 2.37 3.33 13.25
C LEU A 246 3.07 2.06 13.72
N GLN A 247 4.16 2.19 14.48
CA GLN A 247 4.84 1.04 15.08
C GLN A 247 3.88 0.22 15.96
N ARG A 248 3.10 0.90 16.80
CA ARG A 248 2.09 0.26 17.66
C ARG A 248 1.04 -0.48 16.83
N GLY A 249 0.52 0.15 15.76
CA GLY A 249 -0.45 -0.45 14.84
C GLY A 249 0.08 -1.69 14.14
N MET A 250 1.32 -1.65 13.66
CA MET A 250 1.95 -2.78 12.97
C MET A 250 2.07 -4.05 13.84
N ARG A 251 2.19 -3.93 15.15
CA ARG A 251 2.32 -5.10 16.04
C ARG A 251 1.11 -6.03 16.03
N THR A 252 -0.06 -5.54 15.60
CA THR A 252 -1.29 -6.33 15.43
C THR A 252 -1.66 -6.58 13.98
N LEU A 253 -0.78 -6.21 13.03
CA LEU A 253 -1.06 -6.26 11.60
C LEU A 253 -1.53 -7.66 11.14
N SER A 254 -0.80 -8.70 11.50
CA SER A 254 -1.10 -10.08 11.07
C SER A 254 -2.47 -10.55 11.55
N LEU A 255 -2.85 -10.22 12.81
CA LEU A 255 -4.16 -10.56 13.36
C LEU A 255 -5.30 -9.84 12.61
N ARG A 256 -5.15 -8.52 12.41
CA ARG A 256 -6.17 -7.70 11.73
C ARG A 256 -6.35 -8.10 10.27
N VAL A 257 -5.24 -8.28 9.54
CA VAL A 257 -5.29 -8.69 8.14
C VAL A 257 -5.93 -10.07 7.98
N LYS A 258 -5.57 -11.04 8.82
CA LYS A 258 -6.17 -12.37 8.77
C LYS A 258 -7.68 -12.31 9.02
N GLN A 259 -8.12 -11.61 10.07
CA GLN A 259 -9.54 -11.48 10.38
C GLN A 259 -10.31 -10.80 9.24
N ALA A 260 -9.78 -9.69 8.71
CA ALA A 260 -10.40 -8.99 7.58
C ALA A 260 -10.48 -9.85 6.31
N CYS A 261 -9.43 -10.64 6.01
CA CYS A 261 -9.43 -11.58 4.88
C CYS A 261 -10.49 -12.69 5.04
N ASP A 262 -10.56 -13.31 6.22
CA ASP A 262 -11.50 -14.38 6.50
C ASP A 262 -12.96 -13.88 6.39
N SER A 263 -13.23 -12.69 6.93
CA SER A 263 -14.54 -12.05 6.84
C SER A 263 -14.88 -11.63 5.40
N ALA A 264 -13.93 -10.99 4.68
CA ALA A 264 -14.15 -10.59 3.29
C ALA A 264 -14.42 -11.79 2.37
N HIS A 265 -13.74 -12.91 2.60
CA HIS A 265 -13.95 -14.13 1.83
C HIS A 265 -15.37 -14.69 2.05
N LYS A 266 -15.86 -14.76 3.30
CA LYS A 266 -17.22 -15.20 3.61
C LYS A 266 -18.27 -14.27 3.01
N ILE A 267 -18.09 -12.96 3.10
CA ILE A 267 -18.98 -11.96 2.49
C ILE A 267 -19.01 -12.14 0.97
N ALA A 268 -17.83 -12.30 0.34
CA ALA A 268 -17.74 -12.50 -1.10
C ALA A 268 -18.47 -13.78 -1.56
N GLN A 269 -18.30 -14.90 -0.84
CA GLN A 269 -18.99 -16.15 -1.11
C GLN A 269 -20.51 -16.03 -0.94
N TYR A 270 -20.97 -15.31 0.08
CA TYR A 270 -22.40 -15.11 0.33
C TYR A 270 -23.09 -14.35 -0.80
N PHE A 271 -22.40 -13.31 -1.33
CA PHE A 271 -22.96 -12.48 -2.41
C PHE A 271 -22.68 -13.02 -3.81
N GLU A 272 -21.83 -14.03 -3.97
CA GLU A 272 -21.62 -14.66 -5.26
C GLU A 272 -22.89 -15.38 -5.74
N GLY A 273 -23.43 -14.97 -6.88
CA GLY A 273 -24.68 -15.49 -7.41
C GLY A 273 -25.97 -14.91 -6.77
N HIS A 274 -25.85 -13.98 -5.82
CA HIS A 274 -27.03 -13.34 -5.23
C HIS A 274 -27.82 -12.54 -6.27
N GLN A 275 -29.17 -12.62 -6.19
CA GLN A 275 -30.07 -12.04 -7.22
C GLN A 275 -29.91 -10.56 -7.48
N ALA A 276 -29.52 -9.76 -6.47
CA ALA A 276 -29.31 -8.31 -6.56
C ALA A 276 -27.90 -7.93 -7.03
N ILE A 277 -26.99 -8.90 -7.11
CA ILE A 277 -25.59 -8.67 -7.45
C ILE A 277 -25.30 -9.12 -8.89
N GLU A 278 -24.72 -8.23 -9.68
CA GLU A 278 -24.26 -8.52 -11.05
C GLU A 278 -22.94 -9.29 -11.00
N LYS A 279 -21.99 -8.83 -10.16
CA LYS A 279 -20.68 -9.45 -10.02
C LYS A 279 -20.06 -9.09 -8.67
N VAL A 280 -19.43 -10.06 -8.05
CA VAL A 280 -18.54 -9.86 -6.90
C VAL A 280 -17.11 -9.76 -7.41
N LEU A 281 -16.42 -8.67 -7.09
CA LEU A 281 -15.01 -8.46 -7.43
C LEU A 281 -14.18 -8.76 -6.18
N TYR A 282 -13.61 -9.96 -6.11
CA TYR A 282 -12.78 -10.41 -5.00
C TYR A 282 -11.80 -11.50 -5.47
N PRO A 283 -10.48 -11.31 -5.33
CA PRO A 283 -9.49 -12.25 -5.86
C PRO A 283 -9.54 -13.66 -5.26
N GLY A 284 -10.18 -13.81 -4.10
CA GLY A 284 -10.36 -15.10 -3.43
C GLY A 284 -11.42 -16.00 -4.04
N LEU A 285 -12.28 -15.49 -4.92
CA LEU A 285 -13.29 -16.30 -5.60
C LEU A 285 -12.71 -16.96 -6.85
N PRO A 286 -12.99 -18.26 -7.09
CA PRO A 286 -12.56 -18.95 -8.32
C PRO A 286 -13.08 -18.32 -9.61
N SER A 287 -14.20 -17.60 -9.54
CA SER A 287 -14.78 -16.83 -10.66
C SER A 287 -14.01 -15.54 -11.00
N HIS A 288 -13.09 -15.10 -10.14
CA HIS A 288 -12.29 -13.91 -10.41
C HIS A 288 -11.20 -14.21 -11.46
N PRO A 289 -11.07 -13.40 -12.53
CA PRO A 289 -10.10 -13.64 -13.60
C PRO A 289 -8.65 -13.82 -13.12
N GLY A 290 -8.26 -13.07 -12.10
CA GLY A 290 -6.92 -13.11 -11.52
C GLY A 290 -6.74 -14.11 -10.37
N HIS A 291 -7.73 -14.98 -10.10
CA HIS A 291 -7.69 -15.90 -8.94
C HIS A 291 -6.43 -16.79 -8.92
N GLN A 292 -6.07 -17.35 -10.05
CA GLN A 292 -4.91 -18.26 -10.14
C GLN A 292 -3.60 -17.50 -9.81
N ILE A 293 -3.43 -16.31 -10.36
CA ILE A 293 -2.26 -15.45 -10.07
C ILE A 293 -2.26 -15.05 -8.59
N ALA A 294 -3.42 -14.65 -8.05
CA ALA A 294 -3.56 -14.34 -6.63
C ALA A 294 -3.14 -15.51 -5.74
N LYS A 295 -3.59 -16.71 -6.06
CA LYS A 295 -3.23 -17.95 -5.33
C LYS A 295 -1.73 -18.24 -5.33
N GLU A 296 -1.02 -17.84 -6.37
CA GLU A 296 0.43 -18.06 -6.51
C GLU A 296 1.26 -17.02 -5.77
N GLN A 297 0.79 -15.77 -5.69
CA GLN A 297 1.57 -14.66 -5.11
C GLN A 297 1.05 -14.15 -3.77
N MET A 298 -0.17 -14.49 -3.35
CA MET A 298 -0.74 -14.14 -2.05
C MET A 298 -0.74 -15.34 -1.11
N ARG A 299 -0.48 -15.12 0.17
CA ARG A 299 -0.36 -16.18 1.18
C ARG A 299 -1.32 -15.89 2.35
N GLY A 300 -2.10 -16.88 2.75
CA GLY A 300 -2.94 -16.79 3.94
C GLY A 300 -4.22 -15.96 3.78
N GLY A 301 -4.57 -15.57 2.54
CA GLY A 301 -5.78 -14.83 2.23
C GLY A 301 -5.64 -13.98 0.96
N TYR A 302 -6.72 -13.26 0.60
CA TYR A 302 -6.82 -12.52 -0.65
C TYR A 302 -7.15 -11.03 -0.43
N GLY A 303 -6.95 -10.53 0.80
CA GLY A 303 -7.24 -9.17 1.20
C GLY A 303 -8.59 -9.00 1.89
N GLY A 304 -8.73 -7.91 2.66
CA GLY A 304 -9.96 -7.51 3.33
C GLY A 304 -10.83 -6.55 2.50
N MET A 305 -10.57 -6.47 1.19
CA MET A 305 -11.28 -5.56 0.28
C MET A 305 -12.06 -6.34 -0.76
N LEU A 306 -13.30 -5.95 -1.00
CA LEU A 306 -14.09 -6.45 -2.13
C LEU A 306 -14.94 -5.33 -2.73
N SER A 307 -15.47 -5.56 -3.93
CA SER A 307 -16.45 -4.67 -4.53
C SER A 307 -17.62 -5.46 -5.10
N LEU A 308 -18.81 -4.88 -4.99
CA LEU A 308 -20.04 -5.42 -5.53
C LEU A 308 -20.48 -4.58 -6.72
N ARG A 309 -20.75 -5.21 -7.89
CA ARG A 309 -21.49 -4.62 -8.99
C ARG A 309 -22.97 -4.85 -8.75
N ILE A 310 -23.74 -3.80 -8.62
CA ILE A 310 -25.14 -3.84 -8.18
C ILE A 310 -26.08 -3.86 -9.38
N LYS A 311 -26.96 -4.86 -9.49
CA LYS A 311 -28.02 -4.86 -10.52
C LYS A 311 -28.96 -3.68 -10.35
N GLY A 312 -29.34 -3.06 -11.47
CA GLY A 312 -30.20 -1.87 -11.47
C GLY A 312 -29.45 -0.53 -11.46
N GLY A 313 -28.12 -0.59 -11.53
CA GLY A 313 -27.27 0.58 -11.80
C GLY A 313 -27.06 1.52 -10.62
N GLU A 314 -26.61 2.74 -10.95
CA GLU A 314 -26.12 3.75 -10.00
C GLU A 314 -27.08 4.03 -8.85
N GLN A 315 -28.38 4.24 -9.16
CA GLN A 315 -29.38 4.62 -8.13
C GLN A 315 -29.64 3.52 -7.12
N ILE A 316 -29.56 2.25 -7.52
CA ILE A 316 -29.69 1.12 -6.62
C ILE A 316 -28.44 0.99 -5.75
N ALA A 317 -27.23 1.14 -6.34
CA ALA A 317 -25.98 1.15 -5.61
C ALA A 317 -25.97 2.24 -4.51
N LEU A 318 -26.39 3.45 -4.82
CA LEU A 318 -26.50 4.55 -3.87
C LEU A 318 -27.52 4.25 -2.75
N ARG A 319 -28.66 3.60 -3.08
CA ARG A 319 -29.65 3.19 -2.06
C ARG A 319 -29.07 2.13 -1.13
N LEU A 320 -28.33 1.16 -1.64
CA LEU A 320 -27.65 0.15 -0.83
C LEU A 320 -26.70 0.82 0.16
N VAL A 321 -25.76 1.64 -0.31
CA VAL A 321 -24.80 2.35 0.55
C VAL A 321 -25.50 3.19 1.62
N LYS A 322 -26.65 3.78 1.29
CA LYS A 322 -27.45 4.57 2.24
C LYS A 322 -28.15 3.70 3.29
N ALA A 323 -28.53 2.47 2.95
CA ALA A 323 -29.28 1.57 3.80
C ALA A 323 -28.40 0.81 4.81
N CYS A 324 -27.11 0.59 4.49
CA CYS A 324 -26.18 -0.11 5.37
C CYS A 324 -26.10 0.55 6.76
N LYS A 325 -26.15 -0.28 7.82
CA LYS A 325 -26.19 0.20 9.21
C LYS A 325 -24.86 0.05 9.94
N VAL A 326 -24.16 -1.08 9.74
CA VAL A 326 -22.89 -1.38 10.41
C VAL A 326 -21.73 -0.70 9.67
N PHE A 327 -21.75 -0.73 8.34
CA PHE A 327 -20.72 -0.14 7.52
C PHE A 327 -20.76 1.39 7.58
N ILE A 328 -19.62 2.00 7.93
CA ILE A 328 -19.49 3.46 7.93
C ILE A 328 -19.29 3.95 6.50
N ARG A 329 -20.07 4.93 6.09
CA ARG A 329 -19.94 5.59 4.78
C ARG A 329 -18.78 6.55 4.81
N ALA A 330 -17.61 6.06 4.40
CA ALA A 330 -16.38 6.85 4.41
C ALA A 330 -15.41 6.38 3.33
N THR A 331 -14.56 7.30 2.90
CA THR A 331 -13.35 6.99 2.12
C THR A 331 -12.30 6.40 3.06
N SER A 332 -11.35 5.69 2.57
CA SER A 332 -10.26 4.98 3.20
C SER A 332 -10.48 3.47 3.16
N LEU A 333 -9.62 2.70 3.81
CA LEU A 333 -9.69 1.24 3.90
C LEU A 333 -8.72 0.70 4.95
N GLY A 334 -8.89 -0.57 5.32
CA GLY A 334 -7.91 -1.30 6.12
C GLY A 334 -7.87 -0.93 7.60
N GLY A 335 -8.91 -0.24 8.10
CA GLY A 335 -9.14 -0.01 9.52
C GLY A 335 -9.70 -1.23 10.24
N VAL A 336 -9.93 -1.09 11.54
CA VAL A 336 -10.64 -2.07 12.36
C VAL A 336 -12.14 -2.05 12.12
N GLU A 337 -12.68 -0.90 11.70
CA GLU A 337 -14.08 -0.69 11.31
C GLU A 337 -14.30 -0.98 9.83
N SER A 338 -15.49 -1.52 9.50
CA SER A 338 -15.91 -1.75 8.12
C SER A 338 -16.42 -0.47 7.47
N LEU A 339 -15.93 -0.20 6.25
CA LEU A 339 -16.32 0.97 5.47
C LEU A 339 -16.99 0.57 4.16
N ILE A 340 -17.93 1.40 3.70
CA ILE A 340 -18.62 1.24 2.42
C ILE A 340 -18.67 2.57 1.66
N GLU A 341 -18.42 2.53 0.36
CA GLU A 341 -18.55 3.71 -0.48
C GLU A 341 -19.02 3.41 -1.92
N HIS A 342 -19.76 4.32 -2.49
CA HIS A 342 -20.07 4.37 -3.92
C HIS A 342 -18.93 5.07 -4.64
N ARG A 343 -18.03 4.30 -5.26
CA ARG A 343 -16.74 4.79 -5.73
C ARG A 343 -16.84 5.84 -6.82
N TYR A 344 -17.78 5.68 -7.75
CA TYR A 344 -17.99 6.66 -8.82
C TYR A 344 -18.38 8.06 -8.31
N SER A 345 -19.14 8.14 -7.22
CA SER A 345 -19.47 9.44 -6.57
C SER A 345 -18.26 10.18 -6.02
N ILE A 346 -17.19 9.44 -5.67
CA ILE A 346 -15.96 10.03 -5.13
C ILE A 346 -15.02 10.48 -6.26
N GLU A 347 -14.89 9.67 -7.31
CA GLU A 347 -13.96 9.95 -8.41
C GLU A 347 -14.53 10.92 -9.46
N GLY A 348 -15.87 10.98 -9.59
CA GLY A 348 -16.55 11.90 -10.51
C GLY A 348 -16.64 11.43 -11.96
N ALA A 349 -17.10 12.32 -12.84
CA ALA A 349 -17.49 12.01 -14.22
C ALA A 349 -16.33 11.53 -15.13
N GLY A 350 -15.07 11.77 -14.76
CA GLY A 350 -13.90 11.31 -15.51
C GLY A 350 -13.40 9.92 -15.09
N SER A 351 -14.04 9.28 -14.11
CA SER A 351 -13.62 7.98 -13.61
C SER A 351 -13.94 6.85 -14.59
N PRO A 352 -13.00 5.90 -14.80
CA PRO A 352 -13.25 4.68 -15.56
C PRO A 352 -14.08 3.64 -14.80
N ILE A 353 -14.42 3.92 -13.52
CA ILE A 353 -15.07 2.96 -12.62
C ILE A 353 -16.57 2.85 -12.96
N PRO A 354 -17.12 1.61 -13.00
CA PRO A 354 -18.55 1.42 -13.21
C PRO A 354 -19.42 2.14 -12.18
N LYS A 355 -20.51 2.77 -12.65
CA LYS A 355 -21.41 3.54 -11.79
C LYS A 355 -22.22 2.74 -10.78
N ASP A 356 -22.30 1.45 -10.96
CA ASP A 356 -22.97 0.50 -10.07
C ASP A 356 -22.01 -0.17 -9.07
N LEU A 357 -20.74 0.24 -9.04
CA LEU A 357 -19.74 -0.35 -8.17
C LEU A 357 -19.79 0.24 -6.76
N VAL A 358 -19.99 -0.63 -5.79
CA VAL A 358 -19.88 -0.37 -4.36
C VAL A 358 -18.63 -1.04 -3.81
N ARG A 359 -17.71 -0.26 -3.25
CA ARG A 359 -16.49 -0.75 -2.63
C ARG A 359 -16.70 -0.96 -1.14
N ILE A 360 -16.21 -2.08 -0.62
CA ILE A 360 -16.29 -2.49 0.78
C ILE A 360 -14.89 -2.72 1.32
N SER A 361 -14.57 -2.07 2.43
CA SER A 361 -13.41 -2.36 3.28
C SER A 361 -13.90 -3.11 4.50
N VAL A 362 -13.52 -4.37 4.62
CA VAL A 362 -13.95 -5.22 5.72
C VAL A 362 -13.01 -5.05 6.91
N GLY A 363 -13.57 -4.75 8.08
CA GLY A 363 -12.85 -4.63 9.33
C GLY A 363 -12.76 -5.95 10.09
N ILE A 364 -12.80 -5.86 11.42
CA ILE A 364 -12.64 -7.02 12.32
C ILE A 364 -13.90 -7.36 13.12
N GLU A 365 -15.03 -6.78 12.77
CA GLU A 365 -16.33 -7.04 13.38
C GLU A 365 -16.77 -8.49 13.15
N ALA A 366 -17.82 -8.93 13.86
CA ALA A 366 -18.43 -10.23 13.64
C ALA A 366 -18.97 -10.32 12.20
N VAL A 367 -18.53 -11.33 11.45
CA VAL A 367 -18.85 -11.44 10.02
C VAL A 367 -20.33 -11.63 9.75
N ASP A 368 -21.04 -12.30 10.67
CA ASP A 368 -22.48 -12.54 10.54
C ASP A 368 -23.27 -11.21 10.60
N ASP A 369 -22.85 -10.28 11.48
CA ASP A 369 -23.41 -8.93 11.52
C ASP A 369 -23.12 -8.18 10.22
N LEU A 370 -21.90 -8.31 9.67
CA LEU A 370 -21.53 -7.66 8.41
C LEU A 370 -22.39 -8.17 7.25
N ILE A 371 -22.68 -9.47 7.18
CA ILE A 371 -23.51 -10.06 6.13
C ILE A 371 -24.99 -9.63 6.28
N GLU A 372 -25.49 -9.60 7.50
CA GLU A 372 -26.89 -9.26 7.76
C GLU A 372 -27.20 -7.78 7.42
N TYR A 373 -26.22 -6.88 7.59
CA TYR A 373 -26.43 -5.43 7.45
C TYR A 373 -25.86 -4.81 6.16
N ILE A 374 -25.45 -5.61 5.16
CA ILE A 374 -25.27 -5.19 3.77
C ILE A 374 -26.59 -5.38 3.03
#